data_ba7d56af0794ca429cb9e1ee1999b4ba
#
_entry.id   ba7d56af0794ca429cb9e1ee1999b4ba
#
_cell.length_a   1.000
_cell.length_b   1.000
_cell.length_c   1.000
_cell.angle_alpha   90.00
_cell.angle_beta   90.00
_cell.angle_gamma   90.00
#
_symmetry.space_group_name_H-M   'P 1'
#
loop_
_entity.id
_entity.type
_entity.pdbx_description
1 polymer ?
#
loop_
_entity_poly.entity_id
_entity_poly.type
_entity_poly.pdbx_seq_one_letter_code
_entity_poly.pdbx_strand_id
1 'polypeptide(L)'
;LSPSTSYTYRVNVGSEKGNEQTFTTSPATALVDADFDNWHKKDKLWNPWAENGTSYWDTGNRGAVTIGDSNSVPTDDTCNGSGKAAYLESKWLVMKFAAGNMFTGSYLKTTGTNGVLSFGREFSSFPTKLRVNYKYTSTTIDKIGDDMWEDLKGRPDSCFVWIALTDWDEPREIRTRPSERQLFEINDPHVIAYAELIKGEDVTSWTKTDLVLKYRYTNRKPKYIVVVATSSKYGDYFTGGVGSKLWIDNFELLYD
;
A
#
# COMPACT_ATOMS: atom_id res chain seq x y z
N LEU A 1 22.28 6.84 5.77
CA LEU A 1 23.45 6.12 5.29
C LEU A 1 23.07 5.28 4.08
N SER A 2 23.87 5.33 3.01
CA SER A 2 23.62 4.54 1.79
C SER A 2 23.81 3.05 2.06
N PRO A 3 23.00 2.16 1.43
CA PRO A 3 23.18 0.71 1.55
C PRO A 3 24.51 0.22 1.00
N SER A 4 24.99 -0.95 1.47
CA SER A 4 26.22 -1.61 1.03
C SER A 4 27.44 -0.67 1.02
N THR A 5 27.48 0.32 1.92
CA THR A 5 28.50 1.36 1.97
C THR A 5 29.29 1.26 3.27
N SER A 6 30.63 1.27 3.17
CA SER A 6 31.49 1.30 4.33
C SER A 6 31.65 2.73 4.83
N TYR A 7 31.46 2.90 6.14
CA TYR A 7 31.62 4.17 6.87
C TYR A 7 32.65 4.02 7.94
N THR A 8 33.51 5.03 8.08
CA THR A 8 34.46 5.14 9.19
C THR A 8 33.97 6.25 10.12
N TYR A 9 33.94 5.97 11.41
CA TYR A 9 33.58 6.95 12.44
C TYR A 9 34.58 6.95 13.59
N ARG A 10 34.58 8.02 14.31
CA ARG A 10 35.43 8.21 15.50
C ARG A 10 34.67 9.08 16.50
N VAL A 11 34.77 8.73 17.78
CA VAL A 11 34.24 9.56 18.87
C VAL A 11 35.37 10.47 19.35
N ASN A 12 35.08 11.77 19.47
CA ASN A 12 35.99 12.75 20.07
C ASN A 12 35.39 13.27 21.38
N VAL A 13 36.21 13.44 22.40
CA VAL A 13 35.83 14.03 23.68
C VAL A 13 36.71 15.25 23.92
N GLY A 14 36.19 16.43 23.73
CA GLY A 14 36.97 17.67 23.71
C GLY A 14 38.04 17.64 22.60
N SER A 15 39.35 17.79 22.95
CA SER A 15 40.47 17.69 22.03
C SER A 15 40.96 16.25 21.81
N GLU A 16 40.56 15.32 22.65
CA GLU A 16 40.97 13.92 22.58
C GLU A 16 40.25 13.20 21.44
N LYS A 17 41.02 12.53 20.58
CA LYS A 17 40.51 11.76 19.44
C LYS A 17 40.51 10.27 19.78
N GLY A 18 39.35 9.63 19.74
CA GLY A 18 39.25 8.18 19.87
C GLY A 18 39.77 7.44 18.62
N ASN A 19 39.82 6.12 18.70
CA ASN A 19 40.20 5.28 17.58
C ASN A 19 39.12 5.30 16.50
N GLU A 20 39.54 5.17 15.24
CA GLU A 20 38.61 4.99 14.12
C GLU A 20 38.05 3.57 14.13
N GLN A 21 36.73 3.50 13.85
CA GLN A 21 35.99 2.26 13.70
C GLN A 21 35.32 2.26 12.33
N THR A 22 35.25 1.11 11.68
CA THR A 22 34.62 0.97 10.37
C THR A 22 33.49 -0.03 10.46
N PHE A 23 32.36 0.27 9.80
CA PHE A 23 31.27 -0.67 9.59
C PHE A 23 30.72 -0.53 8.17
N THR A 24 30.08 -1.58 7.67
CA THR A 24 29.42 -1.57 6.37
C THR A 24 27.91 -1.71 6.60
N THR A 25 27.12 -0.84 5.94
CA THR A 25 25.68 -0.91 5.97
C THR A 25 25.16 -2.15 5.22
N SER A 26 23.99 -2.64 5.64
CA SER A 26 23.31 -3.75 4.94
C SER A 26 22.95 -3.36 3.51
N PRO A 27 22.77 -4.34 2.59
CA PRO A 27 22.23 -4.10 1.25
C PRO A 27 20.84 -3.47 1.30
N ALA A 28 20.46 -2.77 0.23
CA ALA A 28 19.09 -2.31 0.02
C ALA A 28 18.13 -3.51 -0.06
N THR A 29 16.99 -3.41 0.62
CA THR A 29 15.92 -4.41 0.53
C THR A 29 14.87 -3.89 -0.44
N ALA A 30 14.55 -4.64 -1.48
CA ALA A 30 13.47 -4.31 -2.41
C ALA A 30 12.11 -4.84 -1.91
N LEU A 31 11.01 -4.29 -2.43
CA LEU A 31 9.70 -4.92 -2.36
C LEU A 31 9.68 -6.17 -3.24
N VAL A 32 8.99 -7.21 -2.80
CA VAL A 32 8.82 -8.44 -3.56
C VAL A 32 7.65 -8.25 -4.54
N ASP A 33 7.76 -8.75 -5.78
CA ASP A 33 6.71 -8.69 -6.82
C ASP A 33 6.08 -7.29 -6.97
N ALA A 34 6.88 -6.23 -6.87
CA ALA A 34 6.41 -4.84 -6.93
C ALA A 34 6.33 -4.29 -8.37
N ASP A 35 6.70 -5.10 -9.35
CA ASP A 35 6.42 -4.95 -10.78
C ASP A 35 4.99 -5.32 -11.14
N PHE A 36 4.28 -6.04 -10.25
CA PHE A 36 2.91 -6.53 -10.44
C PHE A 36 2.71 -7.41 -11.68
N ASP A 37 3.75 -8.09 -12.14
CA ASP A 37 3.71 -8.99 -13.30
C ASP A 37 3.04 -10.33 -12.98
N ASN A 38 3.09 -10.77 -11.73
CA ASN A 38 2.66 -12.08 -11.31
C ASN A 38 1.19 -12.10 -10.87
N TRP A 39 0.35 -12.80 -11.64
CA TRP A 39 -1.06 -12.98 -11.34
C TRP A 39 -1.51 -14.40 -11.68
N HIS A 40 -2.45 -14.93 -10.90
CA HIS A 40 -3.20 -16.11 -11.29
C HIS A 40 -4.68 -15.94 -11.02
N LYS A 41 -5.50 -16.67 -11.77
CA LYS A 41 -6.96 -16.64 -11.65
C LYS A 41 -7.49 -18.00 -11.25
N LYS A 42 -8.34 -18.01 -10.21
CA LYS A 42 -9.12 -19.19 -9.82
C LYS A 42 -10.59 -18.82 -9.84
N ASP A 43 -11.36 -19.36 -10.78
CA ASP A 43 -12.75 -18.99 -11.04
C ASP A 43 -12.89 -17.47 -11.30
N LYS A 44 -13.56 -16.74 -10.42
CA LYS A 44 -13.73 -15.28 -10.48
C LYS A 44 -12.65 -14.51 -9.73
N LEU A 45 -11.83 -15.22 -8.93
CA LEU A 45 -10.85 -14.63 -8.05
C LEU A 45 -9.53 -14.42 -8.76
N TRP A 46 -9.09 -13.16 -8.92
CA TRP A 46 -7.73 -12.80 -9.27
C TRP A 46 -6.88 -12.64 -8.02
N ASN A 47 -5.70 -13.23 -8.02
CA ASN A 47 -4.70 -13.15 -6.97
C ASN A 47 -3.43 -12.51 -7.52
N PRO A 48 -2.84 -11.51 -6.82
CA PRO A 48 -1.64 -10.79 -7.29
C PRO A 48 -0.33 -11.53 -6.94
N TRP A 49 -0.23 -12.81 -7.33
CA TRP A 49 0.97 -13.66 -7.25
C TRP A 49 0.85 -14.82 -8.22
N ALA A 50 1.97 -15.43 -8.61
CA ALA A 50 2.00 -16.61 -9.48
C ALA A 50 1.29 -17.80 -8.83
N GLU A 51 0.65 -18.69 -9.60
CA GLU A 51 -0.18 -19.79 -9.12
C GLU A 51 0.51 -20.69 -8.08
N ASN A 52 1.81 -20.90 -8.23
CA ASN A 52 2.63 -21.68 -7.30
C ASN A 52 3.55 -20.80 -6.43
N GLY A 53 3.29 -19.49 -6.41
CA GLY A 53 4.08 -18.50 -5.69
C GLY A 53 3.58 -18.25 -4.27
N THR A 54 4.39 -17.51 -3.52
CA THR A 54 4.02 -17.03 -2.19
C THR A 54 3.43 -15.62 -2.30
N SER A 55 2.28 -15.39 -1.68
CA SER A 55 1.67 -14.08 -1.59
C SER A 55 2.55 -13.10 -0.81
N TYR A 56 2.98 -12.02 -1.43
CA TYR A 56 3.54 -10.85 -0.75
C TYR A 56 2.51 -9.71 -0.69
N TRP A 57 1.82 -9.50 -1.81
CA TRP A 57 0.68 -8.61 -1.95
C TRP A 57 -0.63 -9.39 -1.85
N ASP A 58 -1.70 -8.73 -1.40
CA ASP A 58 -3.05 -9.26 -1.45
C ASP A 58 -4.05 -8.13 -1.77
N THR A 59 -5.31 -8.48 -1.98
CA THR A 59 -6.38 -7.57 -2.39
C THR A 59 -7.67 -7.87 -1.64
N GLY A 60 -8.66 -6.99 -1.76
CA GLY A 60 -10.04 -7.23 -1.30
C GLY A 60 -10.84 -8.21 -2.18
N ASN A 61 -10.26 -8.78 -3.22
CA ASN A 61 -10.96 -9.62 -4.20
C ASN A 61 -11.73 -10.79 -3.58
N ARG A 62 -11.18 -11.45 -2.53
CA ARG A 62 -11.88 -12.56 -1.85
C ARG A 62 -13.22 -12.13 -1.25
N GLY A 63 -13.29 -10.88 -0.76
CA GLY A 63 -14.57 -10.29 -0.34
C GLY A 63 -15.44 -9.93 -1.53
N ALA A 64 -14.87 -9.32 -2.58
CA ALA A 64 -15.60 -8.88 -3.76
C ALA A 64 -16.29 -10.03 -4.49
N VAL A 65 -15.61 -11.17 -4.67
CA VAL A 65 -16.18 -12.34 -5.40
C VAL A 65 -17.30 -13.05 -4.67
N THR A 66 -17.55 -12.75 -3.39
CA THR A 66 -18.70 -13.29 -2.67
C THR A 66 -20.04 -12.71 -3.16
N ILE A 67 -20.01 -11.50 -3.72
CA ILE A 67 -21.20 -10.76 -4.19
C ILE A 67 -21.03 -10.13 -5.58
N GLY A 68 -19.95 -10.47 -6.31
CA GLY A 68 -19.66 -9.93 -7.64
C GLY A 68 -18.44 -10.57 -8.25
N ASP A 69 -17.60 -9.76 -8.89
CA ASP A 69 -16.36 -10.16 -9.52
C ASP A 69 -15.16 -9.42 -8.88
N SER A 70 -13.93 -9.90 -9.10
CA SER A 70 -12.71 -9.21 -8.72
C SER A 70 -12.71 -7.78 -9.26
N ASN A 71 -12.28 -6.84 -8.44
CA ASN A 71 -12.15 -5.42 -8.77
C ASN A 71 -10.71 -4.90 -8.69
N SER A 72 -9.78 -5.79 -8.43
CA SER A 72 -8.34 -5.60 -8.51
C SER A 72 -7.79 -6.70 -9.41
N VAL A 73 -7.35 -6.35 -10.63
CA VAL A 73 -7.04 -7.32 -11.68
C VAL A 73 -5.79 -6.92 -12.44
N PRO A 74 -5.10 -7.84 -13.16
CA PRO A 74 -4.00 -7.46 -14.04
C PRO A 74 -4.48 -6.71 -15.28
N THR A 75 -3.61 -5.88 -15.83
CA THR A 75 -3.80 -5.21 -17.13
C THR A 75 -2.52 -5.21 -17.95
N ASP A 76 -2.65 -5.15 -19.28
CA ASP A 76 -1.52 -4.99 -20.23
C ASP A 76 -1.12 -3.51 -20.42
N ASP A 77 -1.87 -2.58 -19.86
CA ASP A 77 -1.53 -1.15 -19.85
C ASP A 77 -0.51 -0.89 -18.74
N THR A 78 0.78 -0.93 -19.08
CA THR A 78 1.93 -0.89 -18.17
C THR A 78 2.74 0.40 -18.34
N CYS A 79 3.50 0.80 -17.33
CA CYS A 79 4.28 2.04 -17.36
C CYS A 79 5.53 1.97 -18.25
N ASN A 80 5.99 0.77 -18.56
CA ASN A 80 7.22 0.50 -19.34
C ASN A 80 6.97 -0.25 -20.67
N GLY A 81 5.71 -0.59 -20.97
CA GLY A 81 5.30 -1.30 -22.18
C GLY A 81 5.56 -2.81 -22.15
N SER A 82 5.83 -3.40 -20.98
CA SER A 82 6.06 -4.84 -20.82
C SER A 82 5.46 -5.36 -19.51
N GLY A 83 5.19 -6.68 -19.44
CA GLY A 83 4.65 -7.33 -18.26
C GLY A 83 3.17 -7.02 -18.02
N LYS A 84 2.80 -6.88 -16.76
CA LYS A 84 1.46 -6.51 -16.28
C LYS A 84 1.56 -5.34 -15.32
N ALA A 85 0.46 -4.63 -15.17
CA ALA A 85 0.25 -3.67 -14.09
C ALA A 85 -1.00 -4.09 -13.30
N ALA A 86 -1.20 -3.53 -12.12
CA ALA A 86 -2.41 -3.73 -11.36
C ALA A 86 -3.45 -2.65 -11.71
N TYR A 87 -4.67 -3.07 -12.03
CA TYR A 87 -5.84 -2.23 -12.26
C TYR A 87 -6.83 -2.40 -11.13
N LEU A 88 -7.08 -1.33 -10.41
CA LEU A 88 -7.92 -1.26 -9.22
C LEU A 88 -9.14 -0.40 -9.52
N GLU A 89 -10.35 -0.97 -9.47
CA GLU A 89 -11.58 -0.25 -9.80
C GLU A 89 -12.57 -0.25 -8.64
N SER A 90 -13.11 0.91 -8.33
CA SER A 90 -14.22 1.07 -7.38
C SER A 90 -15.53 0.66 -8.02
N LYS A 91 -16.20 -0.34 -7.45
CA LYS A 91 -17.42 -0.95 -7.99
C LYS A 91 -18.56 -0.96 -6.99
N TRP A 92 -19.77 -0.90 -7.52
CA TRP A 92 -20.96 -1.29 -6.77
C TRP A 92 -21.23 -2.79 -6.98
N LEU A 93 -20.95 -3.59 -5.96
CA LEU A 93 -21.11 -5.04 -6.00
C LEU A 93 -22.49 -5.42 -5.42
N VAL A 94 -23.51 -5.55 -6.28
CA VAL A 94 -24.89 -5.91 -5.97
C VAL A 94 -25.52 -5.00 -4.89
N MET A 95 -24.98 -4.94 -3.69
CA MET A 95 -25.53 -4.20 -2.56
C MET A 95 -24.50 -3.37 -1.77
N LYS A 96 -23.23 -3.37 -2.20
CA LYS A 96 -22.16 -2.75 -1.43
C LYS A 96 -21.11 -2.11 -2.34
N PHE A 97 -20.62 -0.95 -1.91
CA PHE A 97 -19.45 -0.33 -2.53
C PHE A 97 -18.18 -1.08 -2.15
N ALA A 98 -17.30 -1.31 -3.10
CA ALA A 98 -16.00 -1.92 -2.90
C ALA A 98 -14.95 -1.15 -3.71
N ALA A 99 -14.03 -0.50 -3.05
CA ALA A 99 -12.85 0.08 -3.68
C ALA A 99 -11.90 -1.03 -4.13
N GLY A 100 -11.38 -0.94 -5.36
CA GLY A 100 -10.25 -1.75 -5.79
C GLY A 100 -9.03 -1.39 -4.95
N ASN A 101 -8.33 -2.39 -4.43
CA ASN A 101 -7.19 -2.17 -3.55
C ASN A 101 -6.11 -3.24 -3.71
N MET A 102 -4.91 -2.91 -3.27
CA MET A 102 -3.77 -3.82 -3.15
C MET A 102 -2.94 -3.42 -1.93
N PHE A 103 -2.45 -4.40 -1.18
CA PHE A 103 -1.68 -4.14 0.04
C PHE A 103 -0.64 -5.23 0.32
N THR A 104 0.43 -4.88 0.99
CA THR A 104 1.39 -5.85 1.54
C THR A 104 0.80 -6.49 2.78
N GLY A 105 0.51 -7.77 2.69
CA GLY A 105 -0.20 -8.47 3.76
C GLY A 105 -1.02 -9.65 3.24
N SER A 106 -2.07 -10.01 3.95
CA SER A 106 -2.93 -11.15 3.61
C SER A 106 -4.40 -10.85 3.89
N TYR A 107 -5.28 -11.30 3.00
CA TYR A 107 -6.72 -11.37 3.27
C TYR A 107 -7.01 -12.60 4.12
N LEU A 108 -7.47 -12.43 5.35
CA LEU A 108 -7.68 -13.53 6.29
C LEU A 108 -9.02 -14.22 6.07
N LYS A 109 -10.11 -13.47 6.11
CA LYS A 109 -11.48 -13.99 5.99
C LYS A 109 -12.49 -12.91 5.64
N THR A 110 -13.67 -13.35 5.20
CA THR A 110 -14.86 -12.50 5.06
C THR A 110 -15.81 -12.76 6.24
N THR A 111 -16.29 -11.71 6.89
CA THR A 111 -17.32 -11.77 7.93
C THR A 111 -18.55 -11.02 7.43
N GLY A 112 -19.60 -11.76 7.05
CA GLY A 112 -20.71 -11.21 6.25
C GLY A 112 -20.20 -10.73 4.90
N THR A 113 -20.26 -9.42 4.64
CA THR A 113 -19.70 -8.78 3.43
C THR A 113 -18.48 -7.93 3.73
N ASN A 114 -17.82 -8.12 4.87
CA ASN A 114 -16.70 -7.28 5.32
C ASN A 114 -15.41 -8.09 5.38
N GLY A 115 -14.31 -7.50 4.90
CA GLY A 115 -13.00 -8.11 4.96
C GLY A 115 -12.37 -8.01 6.35
N VAL A 116 -11.65 -9.08 6.70
CA VAL A 116 -10.66 -9.08 7.77
C VAL A 116 -9.31 -9.34 7.11
N LEU A 117 -8.39 -8.39 7.25
CA LEU A 117 -7.09 -8.38 6.60
C LEU A 117 -5.99 -8.44 7.65
N SER A 118 -4.79 -8.78 7.22
CA SER A 118 -3.57 -8.66 8.02
C SER A 118 -2.59 -7.81 7.25
N PHE A 119 -2.26 -6.62 7.74
CA PHE A 119 -1.32 -5.70 7.13
C PHE A 119 0.08 -5.91 7.67
N GLY A 120 1.04 -5.86 6.76
CA GLY A 120 2.47 -5.89 7.07
C GLY A 120 3.18 -7.14 6.58
N ARG A 121 4.38 -6.92 6.06
CA ARG A 121 5.39 -7.94 5.73
C ARG A 121 6.67 -7.63 6.50
N GLU A 122 7.40 -8.66 6.92
CA GLU A 122 8.66 -8.48 7.63
C GLU A 122 9.62 -7.60 6.83
N PHE A 123 10.19 -6.61 7.50
CA PHE A 123 11.04 -5.63 6.85
C PHE A 123 11.92 -4.91 7.89
N SER A 124 13.21 -4.78 7.62
CA SER A 124 14.15 -4.23 8.60
C SER A 124 15.10 -3.14 8.05
N SER A 125 14.81 -2.64 6.83
CA SER A 125 15.63 -1.60 6.19
C SER A 125 15.01 -0.21 6.36
N PHE A 126 15.76 0.84 5.97
CA PHE A 126 15.39 2.24 6.14
C PHE A 126 15.36 2.97 4.80
N PRO A 127 14.36 2.70 3.93
CA PRO A 127 14.21 3.43 2.69
C PRO A 127 13.87 4.89 2.96
N THR A 128 14.31 5.79 2.09
CA THR A 128 14.00 7.22 2.17
C THR A 128 12.73 7.58 1.40
N LYS A 129 12.40 6.81 0.36
CA LYS A 129 11.24 7.06 -0.51
C LYS A 129 10.60 5.75 -0.98
N LEU A 130 9.30 5.82 -1.25
CA LEU A 130 8.61 4.87 -2.13
C LEU A 130 8.37 5.57 -3.47
N ARG A 131 8.95 5.06 -4.53
CA ARG A 131 8.64 5.46 -5.91
C ARG A 131 7.46 4.67 -6.42
N VAL A 132 6.48 5.35 -6.99
CA VAL A 132 5.28 4.76 -7.57
C VAL A 132 5.10 5.23 -9.01
N ASN A 133 4.69 4.32 -9.91
CA ASN A 133 4.15 4.69 -11.22
C ASN A 133 2.65 4.44 -11.17
N TYR A 134 1.86 5.43 -11.56
CA TYR A 134 0.40 5.35 -11.48
C TYR A 134 -0.31 6.15 -12.56
N LYS A 135 -1.57 5.78 -12.84
CA LYS A 135 -2.60 6.58 -13.50
C LYS A 135 -3.85 6.56 -12.63
N TYR A 136 -4.68 7.57 -12.75
CA TYR A 136 -5.92 7.65 -12.01
C TYR A 136 -7.04 8.29 -12.83
N THR A 137 -8.24 7.74 -12.74
CA THR A 137 -9.47 8.37 -13.20
C THR A 137 -10.39 8.53 -12.01
N SER A 138 -10.73 9.79 -11.72
CA SER A 138 -11.64 10.16 -10.64
C SER A 138 -13.09 10.08 -11.13
N THR A 139 -14.00 9.73 -10.22
CA THR A 139 -15.44 9.93 -10.40
C THR A 139 -16.00 10.70 -9.20
N THR A 140 -17.26 11.11 -9.31
CA THR A 140 -17.94 11.75 -8.18
C THR A 140 -18.27 10.71 -7.11
N ILE A 141 -18.04 11.01 -5.84
CA ILE A 141 -18.47 10.20 -4.70
C ILE A 141 -19.98 10.13 -4.70
N ASP A 142 -20.55 8.98 -5.07
CA ASP A 142 -21.97 8.70 -5.18
C ASP A 142 -22.45 7.65 -4.16
N LYS A 143 -21.52 7.01 -3.47
CA LYS A 143 -21.81 6.02 -2.41
C LYS A 143 -21.21 6.49 -1.10
N ILE A 144 -22.07 6.50 -0.08
CA ILE A 144 -21.71 6.78 1.32
C ILE A 144 -22.07 5.54 2.12
N GLY A 145 -21.07 4.89 2.68
CA GLY A 145 -21.23 3.66 3.49
C GLY A 145 -21.15 3.91 4.99
N ASP A 146 -20.84 5.15 5.39
CA ASP A 146 -20.77 5.57 6.79
C ASP A 146 -21.15 7.07 6.88
N ASP A 147 -22.13 7.38 7.73
CA ASP A 147 -22.73 8.72 7.85
C ASP A 147 -21.71 9.81 8.22
N MET A 148 -20.60 9.45 8.86
CA MET A 148 -19.53 10.40 9.15
C MET A 148 -18.90 11.04 7.90
N TRP A 149 -19.14 10.46 6.72
CA TRP A 149 -18.61 10.93 5.44
C TRP A 149 -19.70 11.50 4.49
N GLU A 150 -20.91 11.78 4.98
CA GLU A 150 -22.02 12.30 4.16
C GLU A 150 -21.67 13.63 3.46
N ASP A 151 -20.82 14.45 4.07
CA ASP A 151 -20.33 15.71 3.52
C ASP A 151 -19.42 15.54 2.27
N LEU A 152 -18.96 14.34 2.00
CA LEU A 152 -18.16 14.02 0.82
C LEU A 152 -19.01 13.75 -0.44
N LYS A 153 -20.30 13.49 -0.28
CA LYS A 153 -21.19 13.20 -1.40
C LYS A 153 -21.21 14.34 -2.43
N GLY A 154 -21.03 13.96 -3.68
CA GLY A 154 -20.94 14.91 -4.79
C GLY A 154 -19.56 15.55 -5.00
N ARG A 155 -18.58 15.29 -4.12
CA ARG A 155 -17.19 15.71 -4.31
C ARG A 155 -16.43 14.72 -5.22
N PRO A 156 -15.31 15.13 -5.86
CA PRO A 156 -14.43 14.20 -6.57
C PRO A 156 -13.90 13.14 -5.60
N ASP A 157 -13.89 11.88 -6.04
CA ASP A 157 -13.20 10.80 -5.34
C ASP A 157 -11.69 10.95 -5.48
N SER A 158 -10.92 10.25 -4.65
CA SER A 158 -9.46 10.31 -4.65
C SER A 158 -8.87 8.93 -4.53
N CYS A 159 -7.86 8.59 -5.34
CA CYS A 159 -7.01 7.46 -5.02
C CYS A 159 -6.14 7.76 -3.80
N PHE A 160 -5.65 6.68 -3.19
CA PHE A 160 -4.80 6.76 -2.02
C PHE A 160 -3.72 5.68 -2.08
N VAL A 161 -2.46 6.12 -2.11
CA VAL A 161 -1.29 5.22 -2.01
C VAL A 161 -0.48 5.66 -0.82
N TRP A 162 -0.13 4.74 0.07
CA TRP A 162 0.66 5.06 1.23
C TRP A 162 1.62 3.94 1.63
N ILE A 163 2.65 4.32 2.37
CA ILE A 163 3.63 3.43 2.94
C ILE A 163 3.83 3.76 4.42
N ALA A 164 3.95 2.73 5.24
CA ALA A 164 4.37 2.85 6.64
C ALA A 164 5.46 1.83 6.97
N LEU A 165 6.42 2.24 7.77
CA LEU A 165 7.36 1.36 8.46
C LEU A 165 6.94 1.30 9.93
N THR A 166 6.87 0.10 10.50
CA THR A 166 6.42 -0.09 11.87
C THR A 166 7.36 -1.03 12.63
N ASP A 167 7.35 -0.94 13.94
CA ASP A 167 8.02 -1.89 14.83
C ASP A 167 7.02 -2.79 15.60
N TRP A 168 5.86 -3.02 15.02
CA TRP A 168 4.89 -3.98 15.55
C TRP A 168 5.56 -5.32 15.87
N ASP A 169 5.00 -6.07 16.82
CA ASP A 169 5.51 -7.41 17.15
C ASP A 169 4.94 -8.48 16.22
N GLU A 170 3.82 -8.20 15.54
CA GLU A 170 3.14 -9.05 14.57
C GLU A 170 2.42 -8.20 13.51
N PRO A 171 2.04 -8.77 12.35
CA PRO A 171 1.20 -8.07 11.36
C PRO A 171 -0.12 -7.62 11.99
N ARG A 172 -0.57 -6.41 11.62
CA ARG A 172 -1.76 -5.80 12.22
C ARG A 172 -3.05 -6.29 11.54
N GLU A 173 -3.98 -6.82 12.33
CA GLU A 173 -5.31 -7.15 11.85
C GLU A 173 -6.11 -5.86 11.55
N ILE A 174 -6.75 -5.83 10.37
CA ILE A 174 -7.60 -4.75 9.89
C ILE A 174 -9.02 -5.30 9.69
N ARG A 175 -10.01 -4.59 10.23
CA ARG A 175 -11.43 -4.95 10.14
C ARG A 175 -12.24 -3.79 9.59
N THR A 176 -12.98 -4.02 8.53
CA THR A 176 -13.81 -2.99 7.88
C THR A 176 -15.26 -2.98 8.34
N ARG A 177 -15.71 -3.99 9.12
CA ARG A 177 -17.08 -4.07 9.63
C ARG A 177 -17.38 -2.89 10.58
N PRO A 178 -18.43 -2.08 10.34
CA PRO A 178 -18.69 -0.87 11.13
C PRO A 178 -18.73 -1.08 12.65
N SER A 179 -19.37 -2.18 13.12
CA SER A 179 -19.49 -2.49 14.55
C SER A 179 -18.19 -2.97 15.21
N GLU A 180 -17.18 -3.35 14.42
CA GLU A 180 -15.91 -3.93 14.87
C GLU A 180 -14.73 -3.30 14.13
N ARG A 181 -14.94 -2.07 13.60
CA ARG A 181 -13.95 -1.42 12.74
C ARG A 181 -12.63 -1.20 13.47
N GLN A 182 -11.57 -1.68 12.86
CA GLN A 182 -10.20 -1.50 13.30
C GLN A 182 -9.35 -1.26 12.04
N LEU A 183 -9.00 0.00 11.81
CA LEU A 183 -8.22 0.41 10.63
C LEU A 183 -6.78 0.73 11.01
N PHE A 184 -5.97 0.98 10.01
CA PHE A 184 -4.62 1.49 10.21
C PHE A 184 -4.69 2.90 10.79
N GLU A 185 -3.95 3.10 11.89
CA GLU A 185 -3.86 4.38 12.60
C GLU A 185 -2.51 5.02 12.30
N ILE A 186 -2.50 6.08 11.48
CA ILE A 186 -1.27 6.81 11.16
C ILE A 186 -0.55 7.31 12.42
N ASN A 187 -1.28 7.63 13.48
CA ASN A 187 -0.74 8.14 14.75
C ASN A 187 -0.39 7.05 15.77
N ASP A 188 -0.50 5.76 15.38
CA ASP A 188 -0.01 4.65 16.21
C ASP A 188 1.47 4.91 16.58
N PRO A 189 1.85 4.85 17.86
CA PRO A 189 3.23 5.09 18.31
C PRO A 189 4.23 4.08 17.75
N HIS A 190 3.77 2.97 17.19
CA HIS A 190 4.58 1.97 16.51
C HIS A 190 4.85 2.31 15.03
N VAL A 191 4.27 3.37 14.48
CA VAL A 191 4.59 3.85 13.13
C VAL A 191 5.89 4.66 13.17
N ILE A 192 6.96 4.10 12.63
CA ILE A 192 8.30 4.68 12.59
C ILE A 192 8.44 5.73 11.49
N ALA A 193 7.92 5.43 10.30
CA ALA A 193 7.94 6.32 9.15
C ALA A 193 6.67 6.17 8.33
N TYR A 194 6.29 7.25 7.63
CA TYR A 194 5.07 7.29 6.82
C TYR A 194 5.23 8.23 5.63
N ALA A 195 4.63 7.86 4.52
CA ALA A 195 4.42 8.74 3.36
C ALA A 195 3.13 8.38 2.63
N GLU A 196 2.52 9.35 1.95
CA GLU A 196 1.27 9.16 1.22
C GLU A 196 1.18 9.97 -0.05
N LEU A 197 0.36 9.50 -0.99
CA LEU A 197 -0.11 10.17 -2.19
C LEU A 197 -1.64 10.12 -2.20
N ILE A 198 -2.27 11.28 -2.30
CA ILE A 198 -3.71 11.44 -2.51
C ILE A 198 -3.91 12.23 -3.80
N LYS A 199 -4.71 11.71 -4.72
CA LYS A 199 -5.06 12.38 -5.97
C LYS A 199 -6.56 12.30 -6.23
N GLY A 200 -7.19 13.46 -6.37
CA GLY A 200 -8.61 13.61 -6.72
C GLY A 200 -8.84 14.05 -8.18
N GLU A 201 -7.78 14.47 -8.88
CA GLU A 201 -7.84 14.82 -10.30
C GLU A 201 -7.40 13.63 -11.16
N ASP A 202 -7.86 13.62 -12.42
CA ASP A 202 -7.44 12.64 -13.41
C ASP A 202 -5.95 12.75 -13.71
N VAL A 203 -5.29 11.60 -13.76
CA VAL A 203 -3.91 11.40 -14.20
C VAL A 203 -3.95 10.43 -15.38
N THR A 204 -4.09 10.95 -16.58
CA THR A 204 -4.39 10.17 -17.80
C THR A 204 -3.21 9.44 -18.41
N SER A 205 -1.99 9.82 -18.05
CA SER A 205 -0.76 9.15 -18.48
C SER A 205 0.03 8.63 -17.30
N TRP A 206 0.82 7.56 -17.52
CA TRP A 206 1.70 7.01 -16.49
C TRP A 206 2.60 8.10 -15.91
N THR A 207 2.46 8.31 -14.61
CA THR A 207 3.18 9.33 -13.86
C THR A 207 4.00 8.68 -12.77
N LYS A 208 5.30 9.03 -12.72
CA LYS A 208 6.24 8.60 -11.69
C LYS A 208 6.26 9.64 -10.57
N THR A 209 6.11 9.19 -9.34
CA THR A 209 6.13 10.06 -8.15
C THR A 209 6.89 9.39 -7.01
N ASP A 210 7.70 10.17 -6.29
CA ASP A 210 8.44 9.72 -5.12
C ASP A 210 7.72 10.19 -3.84
N LEU A 211 7.26 9.25 -3.02
CA LEU A 211 6.69 9.50 -1.70
C LEU A 211 7.84 9.50 -0.68
N VAL A 212 8.21 10.67 -0.18
CA VAL A 212 9.30 10.83 0.78
C VAL A 212 8.85 10.41 2.17
N LEU A 213 9.45 9.36 2.74
CA LEU A 213 9.13 8.87 4.07
C LEU A 213 9.53 9.89 5.14
N LYS A 214 8.55 10.27 5.95
CA LYS A 214 8.76 11.11 7.13
C LYS A 214 9.00 10.22 8.33
N TYR A 215 10.26 10.10 8.75
CA TYR A 215 10.65 9.35 9.93
C TYR A 215 10.30 10.11 11.20
N ARG A 216 9.59 9.45 12.11
CA ARG A 216 9.26 9.95 13.45
C ARG A 216 10.30 9.54 14.49
N TYR A 217 10.93 8.38 14.25
CA TYR A 217 11.93 7.79 15.13
C TYR A 217 13.16 7.37 14.32
N THR A 218 14.33 7.81 14.75
CA THR A 218 15.63 7.46 14.12
C THR A 218 16.41 6.42 14.93
N ASN A 219 15.94 6.10 16.13
CA ASN A 219 16.56 5.16 17.07
C ASN A 219 15.78 3.83 17.21
N ARG A 220 14.75 3.61 16.37
CA ARG A 220 13.92 2.39 16.36
C ARG A 220 14.09 1.71 15.00
N LYS A 221 14.24 0.38 15.03
CA LYS A 221 14.38 -0.43 13.81
C LYS A 221 13.01 -0.90 13.32
N PRO A 222 12.71 -0.73 12.03
CA PRO A 222 11.51 -1.32 11.44
C PRO A 222 11.50 -2.85 11.59
N LYS A 223 10.33 -3.42 11.81
CA LYS A 223 10.05 -4.86 11.78
C LYS A 223 9.10 -5.23 10.65
N TYR A 224 8.21 -4.29 10.28
CA TYR A 224 7.23 -4.50 9.21
C TYR A 224 7.16 -3.30 8.27
N ILE A 225 6.84 -3.60 7.01
CA ILE A 225 6.46 -2.61 5.98
C ILE A 225 5.00 -2.84 5.61
N VAL A 226 4.25 -1.75 5.53
CA VAL A 226 2.90 -1.74 4.96
C VAL A 226 2.90 -0.80 3.78
N VAL A 227 2.46 -1.28 2.62
CA VAL A 227 2.19 -0.47 1.43
C VAL A 227 0.77 -0.78 1.01
N VAL A 228 -0.03 0.25 0.79
CA VAL A 228 -1.43 0.14 0.36
C VAL A 228 -1.68 1.07 -0.81
N ALA A 229 -2.40 0.58 -1.81
CA ALA A 229 -2.94 1.37 -2.90
C ALA A 229 -4.43 1.08 -3.04
N THR A 230 -5.26 2.12 -3.17
CA THR A 230 -6.71 1.98 -3.34
C THR A 230 -7.26 3.02 -4.30
N SER A 231 -8.25 2.62 -5.11
CA SER A 231 -8.93 3.49 -6.06
C SER A 231 -9.87 4.52 -5.42
N SER A 232 -10.27 4.30 -4.14
CA SER A 232 -11.06 5.25 -3.36
C SER A 232 -10.54 5.35 -1.94
N LYS A 233 -10.14 6.55 -1.51
CA LYS A 233 -9.52 6.83 -0.21
C LYS A 233 -10.36 6.36 0.99
N TYR A 234 -11.67 6.48 0.87
CA TYR A 234 -12.61 6.12 1.93
C TYR A 234 -13.23 4.73 1.73
N GLY A 235 -12.57 3.87 0.93
CA GLY A 235 -13.01 2.52 0.61
C GLY A 235 -13.25 1.63 1.84
N ASP A 236 -12.44 1.79 2.89
CA ASP A 236 -12.60 1.07 4.17
C ASP A 236 -13.87 1.45 4.93
N TYR A 237 -14.48 2.58 4.57
CA TYR A 237 -15.79 3.05 5.04
C TYR A 237 -16.90 2.77 4.02
N PHE A 238 -16.61 1.99 2.94
CA PHE A 238 -17.53 1.72 1.83
C PHE A 238 -18.05 3.00 1.17
N THR A 239 -17.23 4.04 1.16
CA THR A 239 -17.52 5.37 0.64
C THR A 239 -16.59 5.67 -0.53
N GLY A 240 -17.15 6.19 -1.64
CA GLY A 240 -16.39 6.55 -2.83
C GLY A 240 -17.25 6.70 -4.08
N GLY A 241 -16.59 6.93 -5.21
CA GLY A 241 -17.20 7.07 -6.53
C GLY A 241 -17.14 5.77 -7.33
N VAL A 242 -18.29 5.25 -7.73
CA VAL A 242 -18.36 4.07 -8.61
C VAL A 242 -17.70 4.41 -9.94
N GLY A 243 -16.72 3.58 -10.36
CA GLY A 243 -15.96 3.79 -11.58
C GLY A 243 -14.67 4.59 -11.40
N SER A 244 -14.29 4.98 -10.17
CA SER A 244 -12.92 5.47 -9.88
C SER A 244 -11.92 4.35 -10.14
N LYS A 245 -10.81 4.67 -10.84
CA LYS A 245 -9.85 3.68 -11.37
C LYS A 245 -8.43 4.12 -11.07
N LEU A 246 -7.66 3.23 -10.46
CA LEU A 246 -6.24 3.41 -10.21
C LEU A 246 -5.45 2.30 -10.90
N TRP A 247 -4.48 2.68 -11.72
CA TRP A 247 -3.45 1.78 -12.24
C TRP A 247 -2.17 2.01 -11.44
N ILE A 248 -1.51 0.95 -11.04
CA ILE A 248 -0.21 1.01 -10.35
C ILE A 248 0.75 0.02 -11.00
N ASP A 249 2.03 0.40 -11.04
CA ASP A 249 3.07 -0.40 -11.67
C ASP A 249 4.45 -0.06 -11.10
N ASN A 250 5.36 -1.03 -11.07
CA ASN A 250 6.79 -0.86 -10.75
C ASN A 250 7.04 0.03 -9.52
N PHE A 251 6.61 -0.43 -8.34
CA PHE A 251 6.93 0.23 -7.08
C PHE A 251 8.38 -0.07 -6.67
N GLU A 252 9.10 0.96 -6.22
CA GLU A 252 10.51 0.86 -5.87
C GLU A 252 10.82 1.57 -4.55
N LEU A 253 11.58 0.91 -3.66
CA LEU A 253 12.12 1.56 -2.47
C LEU A 253 13.47 2.20 -2.80
N LEU A 254 13.63 3.48 -2.45
CA LEU A 254 14.87 4.24 -2.64
C LEU A 254 15.56 4.47 -1.30
N TYR A 255 16.91 4.56 -1.34
CA TYR A 255 17.79 4.61 -0.18
C TYR A 255 18.85 5.72 -0.29
N ASP A 256 18.49 6.83 -0.92
CA ASP A 256 19.37 8.00 -1.14
C ASP A 256 19.33 9.01 0.04
#